data_04c2eba9b1edb1ca0db6591fa62f9ba8
#
_entry.id   04c2eba9b1edb1ca0db6591fa62f9ba8
#
_cell.length_a   1.000
_cell.length_b   1.000
_cell.length_c   1.000
_cell.angle_alpha   90.00
_cell.angle_beta   90.00
_cell.angle_gamma   90.00
#
_symmetry.space_group_name_H-M   'P 1'
#
loop_
_entity.id
_entity.type
_entity.pdbx_description
1 polymer ?
#
loop_
_entity_poly.entity_id
_entity_poly.type
_entity_poly.pdbx_seq_one_letter_code
_entity_poly.pdbx_strand_id
1 'polypeptide(L)'
;GVYGATRRFPEEIMQELAIIRSKVGKKVFGVDLVLPPGMPEFNSRDEIEAEIPDAHKRFVEDLKKKYNVPDASEPGMRTRFIRSKEIEEQQLHAVLESDVDMLACGIGAPPEVVAEAKRRGKLTLALIGSPHHVVKALSAGVDVIVAQGYDAGAHTGPIGTYSLVPQ
;
A
#
# COMPACT_ATOMS: atom_id res chain seq x y z
N GLY A 1 11.85 -9.46 6.27
CA GLY A 1 10.59 -9.45 5.52
C GLY A 1 9.89 -8.10 5.60
N VAL A 2 8.87 -7.92 4.75
CA VAL A 2 8.07 -6.67 4.72
C VAL A 2 6.59 -7.05 4.87
N TYR A 3 5.90 -6.40 5.79
CA TYR A 3 4.49 -6.59 6.05
C TYR A 3 3.66 -5.55 5.28
N GLY A 4 2.66 -5.99 4.50
CA GLY A 4 1.79 -5.11 3.72
C GLY A 4 0.61 -4.60 4.57
N ALA A 5 0.62 -3.32 4.94
CA ALA A 5 -0.32 -2.75 5.90
C ALA A 5 -1.39 -1.83 5.28
N THR A 6 -1.34 -1.59 3.96
CA THR A 6 -2.16 -0.57 3.28
C THR A 6 -3.67 -0.64 3.55
N ARG A 7 -4.21 -1.84 3.85
CA ARG A 7 -5.65 -2.04 4.10
C ARG A 7 -5.97 -2.35 5.55
N ARG A 8 -5.12 -1.90 6.47
CA ARG A 8 -5.29 -2.03 7.91
C ARG A 8 -5.59 -0.69 8.55
N PHE A 9 -6.44 -0.68 9.55
CA PHE A 9 -6.58 0.51 10.39
C PHE A 9 -5.32 0.71 11.25
N PRO A 10 -5.01 1.93 11.67
CA PRO A 10 -3.80 2.22 12.45
C PRO A 10 -3.63 1.31 13.68
N GLU A 11 -4.72 1.04 14.40
CA GLU A 11 -4.72 0.18 15.58
C GLU A 11 -4.41 -1.28 15.22
N GLU A 12 -4.92 -1.76 14.08
CA GLU A 12 -4.61 -3.10 13.57
C GLU A 12 -3.13 -3.20 13.19
N ILE A 13 -2.59 -2.16 12.54
CA ILE A 13 -1.15 -2.09 12.21
C ILE A 13 -0.32 -2.26 13.47
N MET A 14 -0.60 -1.48 14.52
CA MET A 14 0.16 -1.55 15.77
C MET A 14 0.09 -2.92 16.44
N GLN A 15 -1.09 -3.55 16.46
CA GLN A 15 -1.27 -4.89 17.02
C GLN A 15 -0.49 -5.94 16.22
N GLU A 16 -0.61 -5.92 14.88
CA GLU A 16 0.06 -6.88 14.01
C GLU A 16 1.59 -6.70 14.04
N LEU A 17 2.09 -5.47 14.12
CA LEU A 17 3.53 -5.20 14.28
C LEU A 17 4.07 -5.76 15.62
N ALA A 18 3.32 -5.60 16.71
CA ALA A 18 3.70 -6.20 17.99
C ALA A 18 3.76 -7.73 17.92
N ILE A 19 2.81 -8.36 17.23
CA ILE A 19 2.82 -9.82 16.99
C ILE A 19 4.03 -10.21 16.15
N ILE A 20 4.31 -9.49 15.06
CA ILE A 20 5.48 -9.77 14.21
C ILE A 20 6.77 -9.63 15.04
N ARG A 21 6.94 -8.53 15.77
CA ARG A 21 8.11 -8.28 16.60
C ARG A 21 8.31 -9.39 17.63
N SER A 22 7.24 -9.87 18.26
CA SER A 22 7.30 -10.99 19.22
C SER A 22 7.83 -12.30 18.60
N LYS A 23 7.61 -12.51 17.31
CA LYS A 23 8.06 -13.70 16.56
C LYS A 23 9.47 -13.56 15.98
N VAL A 24 9.82 -12.38 15.48
CA VAL A 24 11.11 -12.16 14.81
C VAL A 24 12.21 -11.71 15.78
N GLY A 25 11.85 -11.26 16.97
CA GLY A 25 12.79 -10.75 17.97
C GLY A 25 13.55 -9.54 17.45
N LYS A 26 14.87 -9.59 17.46
CA LYS A 26 15.74 -8.49 16.99
C LYS A 26 16.01 -8.50 15.48
N LYS A 27 15.38 -9.38 14.70
CA LYS A 27 15.60 -9.41 13.24
C LYS A 27 14.92 -8.22 12.58
N VAL A 28 15.58 -7.69 11.55
CA VAL A 28 15.09 -6.56 10.75
C VAL A 28 13.83 -6.95 9.99
N PHE A 29 12.80 -6.11 10.08
CA PHE A 29 11.60 -6.20 9.25
C PHE A 29 11.03 -4.82 8.93
N GLY A 30 10.23 -4.75 7.88
CA GLY A 30 9.62 -3.52 7.40
C GLY A 30 8.11 -3.58 7.27
N VAL A 31 7.55 -2.42 7.01
CA VAL A 31 6.13 -2.25 6.65
C VAL A 31 6.03 -1.60 5.29
N ASP A 32 5.13 -2.10 4.45
CA ASP A 32 4.77 -1.49 3.17
C ASP A 32 3.46 -0.71 3.29
N LEU A 33 3.52 0.54 2.88
CA LEU A 33 2.37 1.42 2.67
C LEU A 33 2.33 1.88 1.21
N VAL A 34 1.13 2.03 0.70
CA VAL A 34 0.88 2.62 -0.62
C VAL A 34 0.46 4.07 -0.41
N LEU A 35 1.26 5.01 -0.91
CA LEU A 35 1.14 6.45 -0.69
C LEU A 35 0.93 7.20 -2.02
N PRO A 36 -0.18 6.96 -2.75
CA PRO A 36 -0.41 7.59 -4.04
C PRO A 36 -0.71 9.07 -3.88
N PRO A 37 -0.28 9.91 -4.81
CA PRO A 37 -0.68 11.30 -4.82
C PRO A 37 -2.18 11.45 -5.12
N GLY A 38 -2.78 12.54 -4.61
CA GLY A 38 -4.15 12.92 -4.98
C GLY A 38 -5.27 12.12 -4.30
N MET A 39 -5.00 11.55 -3.13
CA MET A 39 -6.06 10.97 -2.30
C MET A 39 -7.06 12.04 -1.85
N PRO A 40 -8.37 11.75 -1.87
CA PRO A 40 -9.38 12.65 -1.31
C PRO A 40 -9.17 12.81 0.20
N GLU A 41 -9.40 14.03 0.70
CA GLU A 41 -9.30 14.32 2.15
C GLU A 41 -10.23 13.41 2.96
N PHE A 42 -11.46 13.28 2.49
CA PHE A 42 -12.48 12.41 3.08
C PHE A 42 -13.10 11.55 2.00
N ASN A 43 -13.55 10.37 2.36
CA ASN A 43 -14.23 9.45 1.45
C ASN A 43 -15.25 8.62 2.22
N SER A 44 -16.43 8.41 1.64
CA SER A 44 -17.47 7.58 2.24
C SER A 44 -17.91 6.49 1.27
N ARG A 45 -18.47 5.40 1.82
CA ARG A 45 -19.01 4.32 1.02
C ARG A 45 -20.15 4.80 0.12
N ASP A 46 -21.05 5.60 0.67
CA ASP A 46 -22.22 6.08 -0.04
C ASP A 46 -21.84 6.99 -1.22
N GLU A 47 -20.85 7.86 -1.04
CA GLU A 47 -20.33 8.71 -2.11
C GLU A 47 -19.69 7.87 -3.23
N ILE A 48 -18.84 6.90 -2.89
CA ILE A 48 -18.22 5.99 -3.86
C ILE A 48 -19.30 5.19 -4.62
N GLU A 49 -20.29 4.67 -3.91
CA GLU A 49 -21.37 3.89 -4.54
C GLU A 49 -22.28 4.73 -5.42
N ALA A 50 -22.49 6.01 -5.08
CA ALA A 50 -23.24 6.93 -5.92
C ALA A 50 -22.54 7.20 -7.26
N GLU A 51 -21.20 7.19 -7.29
CA GLU A 51 -20.41 7.39 -8.52
C GLU A 51 -20.39 6.16 -9.45
N ILE A 52 -20.74 4.96 -8.94
CA ILE A 52 -20.73 3.74 -9.76
C ILE A 52 -21.91 3.77 -10.72
N PRO A 53 -21.68 3.72 -12.05
CA PRO A 53 -22.76 3.71 -13.03
C PRO A 53 -23.71 2.52 -12.84
N ASP A 54 -25.00 2.75 -13.00
CA ASP A 54 -26.03 1.71 -12.86
C ASP A 54 -25.83 0.51 -13.79
N ALA A 55 -25.24 0.74 -14.96
CA ALA A 55 -24.92 -0.35 -15.87
C ALA A 55 -23.89 -1.34 -15.24
N HIS A 56 -22.92 -0.85 -14.48
CA HIS A 56 -21.95 -1.69 -13.79
C HIS A 56 -22.58 -2.43 -12.61
N LYS A 57 -23.46 -1.76 -11.86
CA LYS A 57 -24.21 -2.41 -10.77
C LYS A 57 -25.04 -3.57 -11.30
N ARG A 58 -25.83 -3.33 -12.39
CA ARG A 58 -26.63 -4.38 -13.04
C ARG A 58 -25.76 -5.54 -13.56
N PHE A 59 -24.63 -5.23 -14.20
CA PHE A 59 -23.72 -6.26 -14.69
C PHE A 59 -23.23 -7.17 -13.57
N VAL A 60 -22.86 -6.61 -12.41
CA VAL A 60 -22.40 -7.40 -11.25
C VAL A 60 -23.55 -8.28 -10.72
N GLU A 61 -24.76 -7.74 -10.60
CA GLU A 61 -25.93 -8.52 -10.16
C GLU A 61 -26.28 -9.65 -11.13
N ASP A 62 -26.15 -9.43 -12.42
CA ASP A 62 -26.38 -10.48 -13.42
C ASP A 62 -25.32 -11.58 -13.35
N LEU A 63 -24.05 -11.22 -13.08
CA LEU A 63 -22.99 -12.19 -12.83
C LEU A 63 -23.25 -13.01 -11.54
N LYS A 64 -23.66 -12.35 -10.47
CA LYS A 64 -24.01 -13.03 -9.20
C LYS A 64 -25.11 -14.07 -9.44
N LYS A 65 -26.17 -13.71 -10.14
CA LYS A 65 -27.26 -14.63 -10.52
C LYS A 65 -26.76 -15.77 -11.40
N LYS A 66 -26.00 -15.45 -12.46
CA LYS A 66 -25.49 -16.42 -13.43
C LYS A 66 -24.64 -17.51 -12.79
N TYR A 67 -23.83 -17.13 -11.80
CA TYR A 67 -22.87 -18.05 -11.16
C TYR A 67 -23.30 -18.51 -9.76
N ASN A 68 -24.54 -18.21 -9.35
CA ASN A 68 -25.06 -18.52 -8.01
C ASN A 68 -24.10 -18.08 -6.90
N VAL A 69 -23.58 -16.86 -6.99
CA VAL A 69 -22.68 -16.31 -5.97
C VAL A 69 -23.49 -16.00 -4.72
N PRO A 70 -23.20 -16.64 -3.58
CA PRO A 70 -23.94 -16.37 -2.35
C PRO A 70 -23.64 -14.95 -1.83
N ASP A 71 -24.61 -14.37 -1.15
CA ASP A 71 -24.38 -13.14 -0.42
C ASP A 71 -23.38 -13.37 0.73
N ALA A 72 -22.49 -12.41 0.94
CA ALA A 72 -21.56 -12.48 2.04
C ALA A 72 -22.29 -12.25 3.37
N SER A 73 -21.98 -13.06 4.38
CA SER A 73 -22.52 -12.89 5.74
C SER A 73 -22.01 -11.64 6.44
N GLU A 74 -20.82 -11.17 6.04
CA GLU A 74 -20.19 -9.99 6.61
C GLU A 74 -19.52 -9.14 5.52
N PRO A 75 -19.34 -7.83 5.76
CA PRO A 75 -18.65 -6.96 4.84
C PRO A 75 -17.20 -7.42 4.60
N GLY A 76 -16.81 -7.56 3.35
CA GLY A 76 -15.44 -7.85 2.99
C GLY A 76 -14.47 -6.73 3.38
N MET A 77 -13.19 -7.03 3.45
CA MET A 77 -12.13 -6.07 3.80
C MET A 77 -12.20 -4.79 2.95
N ARG A 78 -12.50 -4.90 1.66
CA ARG A 78 -12.61 -3.73 0.76
C ARG A 78 -13.85 -2.88 1.05
N THR A 79 -14.89 -3.48 1.60
CA THR A 79 -16.10 -2.74 2.00
C THR A 79 -15.89 -2.02 3.33
N ARG A 80 -15.15 -2.65 4.24
CA ARG A 80 -14.86 -2.12 5.56
C ARG A 80 -13.84 -0.97 5.52
N PHE A 81 -12.81 -1.08 4.68
CA PHE A 81 -11.70 -0.14 4.61
C PHE A 81 -11.86 0.79 3.40
N ILE A 82 -12.07 2.06 3.66
CA ILE A 82 -12.14 3.12 2.64
C ILE A 82 -10.93 4.02 2.80
N ARG A 83 -10.20 4.21 1.71
CA ARG A 83 -9.00 5.04 1.71
C ARG A 83 -9.37 6.51 1.64
N SER A 84 -8.73 7.29 2.49
CA SER A 84 -8.72 8.75 2.45
C SER A 84 -7.33 9.24 2.85
N LYS A 85 -7.04 10.49 2.63
CA LYS A 85 -5.80 11.10 3.08
C LYS A 85 -5.65 11.04 4.59
N GLU A 86 -6.74 11.27 5.32
CA GLU A 86 -6.76 11.15 6.79
C GLU A 86 -6.31 9.76 7.26
N ILE A 87 -6.87 8.68 6.69
CA ILE A 87 -6.48 7.31 7.02
C ILE A 87 -5.02 7.03 6.65
N GLU A 88 -4.57 7.53 5.49
CA GLU A 88 -3.19 7.38 5.05
C GLU A 88 -2.21 8.05 6.02
N GLU A 89 -2.51 9.27 6.46
CA GLU A 89 -1.70 10.00 7.44
C GLU A 89 -1.66 9.29 8.80
N GLN A 90 -2.79 8.76 9.25
CA GLN A 90 -2.87 8.00 10.50
C GLN A 90 -2.09 6.67 10.41
N GLN A 91 -2.18 5.95 9.28
CA GLN A 91 -1.38 4.74 9.03
C GLN A 91 0.11 5.06 9.03
N LEU A 92 0.51 6.12 8.31
CA LEU A 92 1.90 6.57 8.26
C LEU A 92 2.41 6.93 9.65
N HIS A 93 1.62 7.68 10.42
CA HIS A 93 1.97 8.01 11.79
C HIS A 93 2.19 6.76 12.65
N ALA A 94 1.26 5.80 12.61
CA ALA A 94 1.39 4.55 13.35
C ALA A 94 2.69 3.78 12.98
N VAL A 95 3.03 3.70 11.69
CA VAL A 95 4.26 3.05 11.23
C VAL A 95 5.51 3.81 11.67
N LEU A 96 5.49 5.14 11.58
CA LEU A 96 6.63 5.97 11.97
C LEU A 96 6.91 5.93 13.47
N GLU A 97 5.88 5.85 14.32
CA GLU A 97 6.02 5.71 15.77
C GLU A 97 6.37 4.29 16.24
N SER A 98 6.16 3.29 15.38
CA SER A 98 6.45 1.89 15.73
C SER A 98 7.95 1.58 15.74
N ASP A 99 8.30 0.40 16.24
CA ASP A 99 9.68 -0.10 16.30
C ASP A 99 10.13 -0.83 15.02
N VAL A 100 9.40 -0.68 13.90
CA VAL A 100 9.83 -1.26 12.63
C VAL A 100 11.14 -0.64 12.16
N ASP A 101 11.95 -1.45 11.48
CA ASP A 101 13.27 -1.02 11.02
C ASP A 101 13.20 -0.30 9.67
N MET A 102 12.10 -0.48 8.92
CA MET A 102 12.05 -0.09 7.51
C MET A 102 10.63 0.32 7.08
N LEU A 103 10.52 1.40 6.32
CA LEU A 103 9.32 1.80 5.59
C LEU A 103 9.51 1.52 4.09
N ALA A 104 8.68 0.66 3.53
CA ALA A 104 8.58 0.44 2.10
C ALA A 104 7.41 1.24 1.52
N CYS A 105 7.64 1.90 0.40
CA CYS A 105 6.66 2.66 -0.34
C CYS A 105 6.26 1.89 -1.61
N GLY A 106 5.09 1.25 -1.60
CA GLY A 106 4.62 0.41 -2.70
C GLY A 106 4.22 1.19 -3.94
N ILE A 107 3.55 2.34 -3.76
CA ILE A 107 3.22 3.28 -4.84
C ILE A 107 3.44 4.68 -4.29
N GLY A 108 4.35 5.42 -4.94
CA GLY A 108 4.76 6.74 -4.48
C GLY A 108 5.73 6.67 -3.31
N ALA A 109 6.72 7.55 -3.33
CA ALA A 109 7.66 7.76 -2.24
C ALA A 109 7.79 9.27 -2.02
N PRO A 110 6.84 9.89 -1.31
CA PRO A 110 6.86 11.33 -1.06
C PRO A 110 8.16 11.73 -0.35
N PRO A 111 8.90 12.74 -0.83
CA PRO A 111 10.19 13.12 -0.25
C PRO A 111 10.11 13.47 1.25
N GLU A 112 9.01 14.10 1.66
CA GLU A 112 8.76 14.45 3.06
C GLU A 112 8.58 13.21 3.94
N VAL A 113 7.93 12.16 3.44
CA VAL A 113 7.77 10.89 4.14
C VAL A 113 9.10 10.17 4.27
N VAL A 114 9.87 10.12 3.19
CA VAL A 114 11.21 9.52 3.17
C VAL A 114 12.13 10.23 4.18
N ALA A 115 12.13 11.57 4.16
CA ALA A 115 12.95 12.37 5.09
C ALA A 115 12.55 12.12 6.55
N GLU A 116 11.25 12.04 6.85
CA GLU A 116 10.74 11.78 8.20
C GLU A 116 11.09 10.37 8.69
N ALA A 117 10.94 9.35 7.83
CA ALA A 117 11.31 7.98 8.16
C ALA A 117 12.81 7.88 8.49
N LYS A 118 13.67 8.53 7.68
CA LYS A 118 15.11 8.58 7.92
C LYS A 118 15.47 9.33 9.21
N ARG A 119 14.80 10.44 9.50
CA ARG A 119 15.00 11.19 10.75
C ARG A 119 14.69 10.33 11.98
N ARG A 120 13.79 9.37 11.84
CA ARG A 120 13.45 8.37 12.88
C ARG A 120 14.31 7.11 12.84
N GLY A 121 15.38 7.11 12.04
CA GLY A 121 16.32 5.98 11.95
C GLY A 121 15.80 4.78 11.18
N LYS A 122 14.72 4.93 10.40
CA LYS A 122 14.19 3.84 9.57
C LYS A 122 14.83 3.84 8.19
N LEU A 123 15.14 2.66 7.66
CA LEU A 123 15.48 2.48 6.26
C LEU A 123 14.25 2.72 5.38
N THR A 124 14.47 3.23 4.18
CA THR A 124 13.41 3.52 3.23
C THR A 124 13.58 2.73 1.93
N LEU A 125 12.48 2.11 1.48
CA LEU A 125 12.43 1.39 0.19
C LEU A 125 11.41 2.06 -0.73
N ALA A 126 11.70 2.05 -2.04
CA ALA A 126 10.70 2.36 -3.06
C ALA A 126 10.62 1.22 -4.08
N LEU A 127 9.39 0.80 -4.40
CA LEU A 127 9.13 -0.11 -5.51
C LEU A 127 9.03 0.70 -6.79
N ILE A 128 9.75 0.26 -7.82
CA ILE A 128 9.74 0.90 -9.14
C ILE A 128 9.42 -0.11 -10.24
N GLY A 129 8.60 0.28 -11.20
CA GLY A 129 8.26 -0.53 -12.37
C GLY A 129 8.81 0.02 -13.69
N SER A 130 9.67 1.05 -13.61
CA SER A 130 10.23 1.71 -14.80
C SER A 130 11.49 2.50 -14.42
N PRO A 131 12.49 2.62 -15.34
CA PRO A 131 13.72 3.36 -15.08
C PRO A 131 13.51 4.83 -14.67
N HIS A 132 12.51 5.52 -15.25
CA HIS A 132 12.25 6.91 -14.88
C HIS A 132 11.75 7.08 -13.43
N HIS A 133 11.19 6.04 -12.82
CA HIS A 133 10.84 6.05 -11.40
C HIS A 133 12.08 6.06 -10.50
N VAL A 134 13.20 5.50 -10.97
CA VAL A 134 14.48 5.50 -10.23
C VAL A 134 14.93 6.91 -9.92
N VAL A 135 14.87 7.81 -10.91
CA VAL A 135 15.28 9.21 -10.74
C VAL A 135 14.45 9.88 -9.63
N LYS A 136 13.15 9.64 -9.61
CA LYS A 136 12.25 10.17 -8.56
C LYS A 136 12.57 9.60 -7.19
N ALA A 137 12.78 8.28 -7.11
CA ALA A 137 13.11 7.59 -5.86
C ALA A 137 14.45 8.07 -5.30
N LEU A 138 15.47 8.21 -6.14
CA LEU A 138 16.78 8.76 -5.75
C LEU A 138 16.67 10.22 -5.29
N SER A 139 15.92 11.04 -6.01
CA SER A 139 15.68 12.44 -5.62
C SER A 139 14.93 12.56 -4.29
N ALA A 140 14.04 11.63 -3.98
CA ALA A 140 13.39 11.55 -2.68
C ALA A 140 14.32 11.06 -1.57
N GLY A 141 15.48 10.49 -1.91
CA GLY A 141 16.51 10.05 -0.97
C GLY A 141 16.26 8.67 -0.37
N VAL A 142 15.53 7.77 -1.07
CA VAL A 142 15.34 6.40 -0.58
C VAL A 142 16.66 5.64 -0.49
N ASP A 143 16.74 4.71 0.46
CA ASP A 143 17.97 3.93 0.69
C ASP A 143 18.04 2.69 -0.22
N VAL A 144 16.89 2.11 -0.58
CA VAL A 144 16.80 0.88 -1.37
C VAL A 144 15.75 1.02 -2.46
N ILE A 145 16.10 0.60 -3.67
CA ILE A 145 15.16 0.49 -4.80
C ILE A 145 14.85 -0.97 -5.05
N VAL A 146 13.55 -1.30 -5.15
CA VAL A 146 13.08 -2.63 -5.54
C VAL A 146 12.56 -2.54 -6.96
N ALA A 147 13.30 -3.13 -7.90
CA ALA A 147 12.89 -3.23 -9.30
C ALA A 147 11.84 -4.33 -9.46
N GLN A 148 10.58 -3.93 -9.68
CA GLN A 148 9.45 -4.83 -9.79
C GLN A 148 8.96 -4.88 -11.24
N GLY A 149 9.35 -5.93 -11.96
CA GLY A 149 8.88 -6.17 -13.32
C GLY A 149 7.44 -6.70 -13.37
N TYR A 150 6.83 -6.72 -14.57
CA TYR A 150 5.45 -7.21 -14.75
C TYR A 150 5.28 -8.68 -14.30
N ASP A 151 6.35 -9.45 -14.30
CA ASP A 151 6.41 -10.85 -13.87
C ASP A 151 6.25 -11.04 -12.35
N ALA A 152 6.36 -9.99 -11.57
CA ALA A 152 6.08 -10.01 -10.13
C ALA A 152 4.58 -10.03 -9.80
N GLY A 153 3.73 -9.62 -10.72
CA GLY A 153 2.28 -9.49 -10.52
C GLY A 153 1.86 -8.23 -9.77
N ALA A 154 0.56 -8.08 -9.54
CA ALA A 154 -0.08 -6.90 -8.94
C ALA A 154 0.13 -5.62 -9.77
N HIS A 155 0.30 -4.45 -9.12
CA HIS A 155 0.54 -3.18 -9.82
C HIS A 155 2.01 -3.08 -10.23
N THR A 156 2.27 -3.25 -11.51
CA THR A 156 3.63 -3.22 -12.08
C THR A 156 3.69 -2.29 -13.29
N GLY A 157 4.91 -1.98 -13.73
CA GLY A 157 5.15 -1.37 -15.03
C GLY A 157 5.09 -2.40 -16.18
N PRO A 158 5.31 -1.98 -17.43
CA PRO A 158 5.25 -2.84 -18.61
C PRO A 158 6.56 -3.59 -18.89
N ILE A 159 7.59 -3.45 -18.05
CA ILE A 159 8.93 -4.01 -18.27
C ILE A 159 9.12 -5.22 -17.36
N GLY A 160 9.61 -6.34 -17.92
CA GLY A 160 9.95 -7.53 -17.14
C GLY A 160 11.19 -7.33 -16.27
N THR A 161 11.29 -8.06 -15.16
CA THR A 161 12.38 -7.88 -14.17
C THR A 161 13.77 -8.02 -14.79
N TYR A 162 13.99 -9.02 -15.66
CA TYR A 162 15.28 -9.21 -16.33
C TYR A 162 15.70 -8.07 -17.26
N SER A 163 14.74 -7.31 -17.77
CA SER A 163 15.01 -6.13 -18.60
C SER A 163 15.07 -4.86 -17.78
N LEU A 164 14.34 -4.80 -16.66
CA LEU A 164 14.25 -3.61 -15.80
C LEU A 164 15.52 -3.42 -14.95
N VAL A 165 16.04 -4.52 -14.38
CA VAL A 165 17.19 -4.45 -13.46
C VAL A 165 18.46 -3.90 -14.10
N PRO A 166 18.84 -4.24 -15.34
CA PRO A 166 20.08 -3.73 -15.96
C PRO A 166 19.95 -2.30 -16.50
N GLN A 167 18.77 -1.69 -16.55
CA GLN A 167 18.55 -0.32 -17.03
C GLN A 167 18.79 0.74 -15.97
#